data_4b449f2500e68fa028f4b0ae68519008
#
_entry.id   4b449f2500e68fa028f4b0ae68519008
#
_cell.length_a   1.000
_cell.length_b   1.000
_cell.length_c   1.000
_cell.angle_alpha   90.00
_cell.angle_beta   90.00
_cell.angle_gamma   90.00
#
_symmetry.space_group_name_H-M   'P 1'
#
loop_
_entity.id
_entity.type
_entity.pdbx_description
1 polymer ?
#
loop_
_entity_poly.entity_id
_entity_poly.type
_entity_poly.pdbx_seq_one_letter_code
_entity_poly.pdbx_strand_id
1 'polypeptide(L)'
;MKIKLILASILLGLAPGATLSAWAADGACPPVVPTPGQFGPFDYNDPDNKGHNLQIVEQYHFSPSVQLLAHGESGSVGGDLDYVLRAFPNHPRALNSMANLAIKEKKDRPNGAHFTVGCYFERAFAFAPSDAVIHMVYANYLYQIHKDNAALEQDAEAEKLYPQNANILYNECLLYFNLKDYDKSLAYAQKAYAAGFPLPGLRNKLEKIGKWSAAN
;
A
#
# COMPACT_ATOMS: atom_id res chain seq x y z
N MET A 1 51.29 54.82 -22.60
CA MET A 1 50.04 54.29 -22.02
C MET A 1 49.85 52.86 -22.55
N LYS A 2 50.20 51.83 -21.75
CA LYS A 2 50.19 50.42 -22.16
C LYS A 2 48.95 49.75 -21.59
N ILE A 3 48.03 49.34 -22.47
CA ILE A 3 46.79 48.58 -22.10
C ILE A 3 47.18 47.11 -22.03
N LYS A 4 47.02 46.49 -20.84
CA LYS A 4 47.19 45.07 -20.65
C LYS A 4 45.85 44.41 -20.90
N LEU A 5 45.75 43.57 -21.93
CA LEU A 5 44.63 42.61 -22.10
C LEU A 5 44.80 41.48 -21.08
N ILE A 6 43.73 41.27 -20.27
CA ILE A 6 43.61 40.12 -19.41
C ILE A 6 42.70 39.12 -20.15
N LEU A 7 43.27 37.99 -20.56
CA LEU A 7 42.54 36.84 -21.06
C LEU A 7 41.97 36.08 -19.85
N ALA A 8 40.63 36.06 -19.71
CA ALA A 8 39.96 35.22 -18.76
C ALA A 8 39.68 33.83 -19.39
N SER A 9 40.40 32.84 -18.91
CA SER A 9 40.15 31.43 -19.29
C SER A 9 38.93 30.91 -18.55
N ILE A 10 37.85 30.62 -19.28
CA ILE A 10 36.66 29.93 -18.76
C ILE A 10 36.98 28.44 -18.73
N LEU A 11 37.22 27.90 -17.53
CA LEU A 11 37.24 26.45 -17.29
C LEU A 11 35.79 25.95 -17.21
N LEU A 12 35.34 25.23 -18.25
CA LEU A 12 34.13 24.40 -18.18
C LEU A 12 34.43 23.22 -17.24
N GLY A 13 33.94 23.32 -16.01
CA GLY A 13 33.93 22.21 -15.09
C GLY A 13 32.88 21.17 -15.53
N LEU A 14 33.29 19.98 -15.97
CA LEU A 14 32.42 18.82 -16.06
C LEU A 14 31.92 18.48 -14.63
N ALA A 15 30.65 18.63 -14.39
CA ALA A 15 30.02 18.10 -13.19
C ALA A 15 30.13 16.56 -13.20
N PRO A 16 30.66 15.91 -12.14
CA PRO A 16 30.60 14.45 -12.05
C PRO A 16 29.17 14.01 -11.96
N GLY A 17 28.79 13.03 -12.79
CA GLY A 17 27.49 12.43 -12.81
C GLY A 17 27.09 11.98 -11.40
N ALA A 18 25.91 12.43 -10.95
CA ALA A 18 25.32 12.00 -9.69
C ALA A 18 25.10 10.50 -9.75
N THR A 19 25.91 9.76 -9.02
CA THR A 19 25.76 8.30 -8.84
C THR A 19 24.50 8.04 -8.04
N LEU A 20 23.71 7.07 -8.48
CA LEU A 20 22.46 6.56 -7.90
C LEU A 20 22.59 6.03 -6.44
N SER A 21 23.66 6.35 -5.72
CA SER A 21 23.94 5.86 -4.37
C SER A 21 23.49 6.79 -3.23
N ALA A 22 22.85 7.94 -3.53
CA ALA A 22 22.51 8.94 -2.51
C ALA A 22 21.21 8.69 -1.74
N TRP A 23 20.42 7.66 -2.08
CA TRP A 23 19.09 7.44 -1.50
C TRP A 23 19.11 6.69 -0.16
N ALA A 24 20.24 6.15 0.25
CA ALA A 24 20.36 5.32 1.46
C ALA A 24 20.57 6.11 2.75
N ALA A 25 20.82 7.42 2.69
CA ALA A 25 21.26 8.21 3.85
C ALA A 25 20.13 8.90 4.64
N ASP A 26 18.95 9.13 4.03
CA ASP A 26 17.88 9.94 4.65
C ASP A 26 16.60 9.19 5.01
N GLY A 27 16.59 7.87 4.98
CA GLY A 27 15.36 7.09 5.26
C GLY A 27 14.26 7.28 4.20
N ALA A 28 14.54 7.99 3.11
CA ALA A 28 13.60 8.21 2.03
C ALA A 28 13.32 6.90 1.27
N CYS A 29 12.04 6.68 0.96
CA CYS A 29 11.61 5.53 0.20
C CYS A 29 12.03 5.65 -1.27
N PRO A 30 12.80 4.71 -1.86
CA PRO A 30 13.23 4.82 -3.25
C PRO A 30 12.04 4.65 -4.20
N PRO A 31 12.00 5.43 -5.31
CA PRO A 31 10.91 5.32 -6.27
C PRO A 31 10.85 3.94 -6.93
N VAL A 32 9.67 3.60 -7.46
CA VAL A 32 9.50 2.43 -8.31
C VAL A 32 10.03 2.78 -9.71
N VAL A 33 11.11 2.14 -10.11
CA VAL A 33 11.70 2.31 -11.43
C VAL A 33 11.97 0.94 -12.07
N PRO A 34 11.82 0.79 -13.39
CA PRO A 34 12.27 -0.39 -14.09
C PRO A 34 13.77 -0.60 -13.86
N THR A 35 14.16 -1.78 -13.42
CA THR A 35 15.56 -2.13 -13.15
C THR A 35 16.00 -3.22 -14.13
N PRO A 36 17.14 -3.07 -14.83
CA PRO A 36 17.63 -4.10 -15.72
C PRO A 36 17.74 -5.48 -15.04
N GLY A 37 17.17 -6.50 -15.66
CA GLY A 37 17.13 -7.86 -15.13
C GLY A 37 16.08 -8.13 -14.05
N GLN A 38 15.32 -7.13 -13.61
CA GLN A 38 14.18 -7.31 -12.72
C GLN A 38 12.90 -7.55 -13.51
N PHE A 39 12.07 -8.49 -13.08
CA PHE A 39 10.75 -8.75 -13.65
C PHE A 39 9.76 -7.69 -13.09
N GLY A 40 9.12 -6.93 -13.97
CA GLY A 40 8.29 -5.78 -13.60
C GLY A 40 9.07 -4.45 -13.61
N PRO A 41 8.51 -3.33 -13.05
CA PRO A 41 7.22 -3.28 -12.35
C PRO A 41 6.01 -3.35 -13.30
N PHE A 42 4.95 -4.02 -12.88
CA PHE A 42 3.67 -4.15 -13.57
C PHE A 42 2.53 -3.60 -12.72
N ASP A 43 1.52 -3.00 -13.37
CA ASP A 43 0.29 -2.60 -12.68
C ASP A 43 -0.61 -3.84 -12.44
N TYR A 44 -0.96 -4.09 -11.18
CA TYR A 44 -1.88 -5.16 -10.79
C TYR A 44 -3.28 -4.99 -11.38
N ASN A 45 -3.71 -3.75 -11.62
CA ASN A 45 -5.04 -3.46 -12.17
C ASN A 45 -5.11 -3.54 -13.70
N ASP A 46 -3.97 -3.56 -14.37
CA ASP A 46 -3.90 -3.72 -15.82
C ASP A 46 -4.29 -5.16 -16.22
N PRO A 47 -5.37 -5.35 -17.02
CA PRO A 47 -5.80 -6.66 -17.46
C PRO A 47 -4.72 -7.45 -18.21
N ASP A 48 -3.85 -6.77 -18.97
CA ASP A 48 -2.80 -7.42 -19.77
C ASP A 48 -1.74 -8.06 -18.86
N ASN A 49 -1.55 -7.54 -17.66
CA ASN A 49 -0.63 -8.09 -16.67
C ASN A 49 -1.22 -9.23 -15.84
N LYS A 50 -2.56 -9.33 -15.72
CA LYS A 50 -3.25 -10.39 -14.93
C LYS A 50 -3.12 -11.79 -15.50
N GLY A 51 -2.76 -11.90 -16.78
CA GLY A 51 -2.46 -13.18 -17.41
C GLY A 51 -1.11 -13.75 -16.97
N HIS A 52 -0.20 -13.88 -17.93
CA HIS A 52 1.10 -14.54 -17.72
C HIS A 52 1.94 -13.91 -16.59
N ASN A 53 2.04 -12.58 -16.54
CA ASN A 53 2.95 -11.90 -15.60
C ASN A 53 2.54 -12.12 -14.14
N LEU A 54 1.26 -11.91 -13.82
CA LEU A 54 0.77 -12.09 -12.45
C LEU A 54 0.79 -13.57 -12.05
N GLN A 55 0.34 -14.46 -12.93
CA GLN A 55 0.29 -15.90 -12.66
C GLN A 55 1.67 -16.45 -12.31
N ILE A 56 2.71 -16.07 -13.06
CA ILE A 56 4.06 -16.57 -12.81
C ILE A 56 4.61 -16.05 -11.48
N VAL A 57 4.37 -14.78 -11.14
CA VAL A 57 4.81 -14.20 -9.87
C VAL A 57 4.07 -14.84 -8.69
N GLU A 58 2.75 -14.97 -8.77
CA GLU A 58 1.97 -15.61 -7.71
C GLU A 58 2.31 -17.10 -7.53
N GLN A 59 2.52 -17.83 -8.62
CA GLN A 59 2.88 -19.25 -8.58
C GLN A 59 4.17 -19.51 -7.79
N TYR A 60 5.19 -18.66 -7.98
CA TYR A 60 6.52 -18.91 -7.41
C TYR A 60 6.84 -18.13 -6.14
N HIS A 61 6.07 -17.05 -5.85
CA HIS A 61 6.37 -16.17 -4.72
C HIS A 61 5.14 -15.75 -3.90
N PHE A 62 3.91 -16.16 -4.28
CA PHE A 62 2.70 -15.80 -3.55
C PHE A 62 1.71 -16.95 -3.44
N SER A 63 2.23 -18.15 -3.18
CA SER A 63 1.41 -19.33 -2.89
C SER A 63 0.53 -19.09 -1.65
N PRO A 64 -0.50 -19.93 -1.43
CA PRO A 64 -1.29 -19.88 -0.20
C PRO A 64 -0.44 -19.92 1.07
N SER A 65 0.69 -20.61 1.05
CA SER A 65 1.62 -20.67 2.18
C SER A 65 2.27 -19.31 2.49
N VAL A 66 2.76 -18.61 1.48
CA VAL A 66 3.32 -17.26 1.62
C VAL A 66 2.23 -16.27 2.03
N GLN A 67 1.06 -16.31 1.37
CA GLN A 67 -0.07 -15.43 1.68
C GLN A 67 -0.54 -15.57 3.13
N LEU A 68 -0.58 -16.79 3.67
CA LEU A 68 -0.97 -17.10 5.05
C LEU A 68 0.20 -17.01 6.04
N LEU A 69 1.37 -16.56 5.60
CA LEU A 69 2.58 -16.38 6.42
C LEU A 69 3.05 -17.66 7.12
N ALA A 70 2.85 -18.81 6.49
CA ALA A 70 3.25 -20.13 7.03
C ALA A 70 4.73 -20.42 6.76
N HIS A 71 5.14 -20.42 5.50
CA HIS A 71 6.53 -20.56 5.05
C HIS A 71 6.73 -19.89 3.69
N GLY A 72 7.98 -19.54 3.35
CA GLY A 72 8.35 -19.03 2.03
C GLY A 72 8.54 -20.14 1.01
N GLU A 73 8.47 -19.80 -0.28
CA GLU A 73 8.73 -20.72 -1.40
C GLU A 73 10.21 -20.73 -1.80
N SER A 74 10.83 -19.55 -1.84
CA SER A 74 12.23 -19.38 -2.25
C SER A 74 13.18 -18.97 -1.11
N GLY A 75 12.67 -18.94 0.13
CA GLY A 75 13.44 -18.52 1.29
C GLY A 75 12.54 -18.06 2.44
N SER A 76 12.69 -16.81 2.88
CA SER A 76 11.80 -16.24 3.89
C SER A 76 10.50 -15.74 3.28
N VAL A 77 9.40 -15.78 4.06
CA VAL A 77 8.10 -15.20 3.65
C VAL A 77 8.26 -13.74 3.22
N GLY A 78 9.02 -12.94 3.98
CA GLY A 78 9.25 -11.53 3.63
C GLY A 78 10.07 -11.34 2.36
N GLY A 79 10.97 -12.26 2.01
CA GLY A 79 11.71 -12.25 0.76
C GLY A 79 10.82 -12.53 -0.45
N ASP A 80 9.91 -13.49 -0.34
CA ASP A 80 8.94 -13.77 -1.39
C ASP A 80 7.96 -12.62 -1.57
N LEU A 81 7.41 -12.07 -0.48
CA LEU A 81 6.54 -10.89 -0.52
C LEU A 81 7.24 -9.66 -1.11
N ASP A 82 8.53 -9.47 -0.79
CA ASP A 82 9.35 -8.41 -1.38
C ASP A 82 9.49 -8.58 -2.90
N TYR A 83 9.72 -9.81 -3.36
CA TYR A 83 9.77 -10.10 -4.79
C TYR A 83 8.44 -9.73 -5.48
N VAL A 84 7.30 -10.15 -4.91
CA VAL A 84 5.97 -9.81 -5.43
C VAL A 84 5.79 -8.29 -5.50
N LEU A 85 6.13 -7.56 -4.44
CA LEU A 85 5.94 -6.09 -4.34
C LEU A 85 6.96 -5.28 -5.17
N ARG A 86 8.06 -5.88 -5.60
CA ARG A 86 8.93 -5.29 -6.63
C ARG A 86 8.38 -5.52 -8.03
N ALA A 87 7.79 -6.70 -8.29
CA ALA A 87 7.18 -7.03 -9.58
C ALA A 87 5.82 -6.34 -9.78
N PHE A 88 4.99 -6.27 -8.73
CA PHE A 88 3.67 -5.65 -8.72
C PHE A 88 3.55 -4.73 -7.50
N PRO A 89 4.00 -3.48 -7.57
CA PRO A 89 4.04 -2.57 -6.41
C PRO A 89 2.67 -2.34 -5.76
N ASN A 90 1.60 -2.37 -6.54
CA ASN A 90 0.22 -2.19 -6.10
C ASN A 90 -0.55 -3.51 -5.92
N HIS A 91 0.13 -4.64 -5.67
CA HIS A 91 -0.53 -5.92 -5.41
C HIS A 91 -1.19 -5.94 -4.02
N PRO A 92 -2.53 -5.82 -3.89
CA PRO A 92 -3.17 -5.53 -2.62
C PRO A 92 -3.06 -6.68 -1.60
N ARG A 93 -3.14 -7.93 -2.04
CA ARG A 93 -2.99 -9.09 -1.15
C ARG A 93 -1.55 -9.23 -0.63
N ALA A 94 -0.54 -8.94 -1.46
CA ALA A 94 0.85 -8.98 -1.03
C ALA A 94 1.17 -7.83 -0.06
N LEU A 95 0.65 -6.61 -0.30
CA LEU A 95 0.74 -5.50 0.66
C LEU A 95 0.13 -5.87 2.00
N ASN A 96 -1.07 -6.46 2.00
CA ASN A 96 -1.73 -6.92 3.22
C ASN A 96 -0.92 -8.02 3.94
N SER A 97 -0.37 -8.99 3.21
CA SER A 97 0.45 -10.04 3.80
C SER A 97 1.76 -9.49 4.38
N MET A 98 2.42 -8.53 3.69
CA MET A 98 3.62 -7.86 4.20
C MET A 98 3.31 -7.07 5.48
N ALA A 99 2.20 -6.34 5.53
CA ALA A 99 1.72 -5.63 6.71
C ALA A 99 1.47 -6.59 7.90
N ASN A 100 0.77 -7.69 7.65
CA ASN A 100 0.50 -8.71 8.67
C ASN A 100 1.79 -9.42 9.15
N LEU A 101 2.77 -9.60 8.26
CA LEU A 101 4.08 -10.14 8.63
C LEU A 101 4.83 -9.21 9.58
N ALA A 102 4.78 -7.89 9.32
CA ALA A 102 5.38 -6.88 10.20
C ALA A 102 4.76 -6.90 11.60
N ILE A 103 3.43 -7.02 11.68
CA ILE A 103 2.71 -7.15 12.96
C ILE A 103 3.12 -8.45 13.67
N LYS A 104 3.15 -9.58 12.96
CA LYS A 104 3.55 -10.89 13.49
C LYS A 104 4.98 -10.88 14.03
N GLU A 105 5.90 -10.25 13.29
CA GLU A 105 7.32 -10.17 13.69
C GLU A 105 7.61 -9.00 14.64
N LYS A 106 6.66 -8.07 14.84
CA LYS A 106 6.83 -6.82 15.60
C LYS A 106 8.01 -5.98 15.07
N LYS A 107 8.10 -5.85 13.75
CA LYS A 107 9.16 -5.13 13.05
C LYS A 107 8.56 -4.32 11.90
N ASP A 108 8.95 -3.05 11.78
CA ASP A 108 8.55 -2.21 10.64
C ASP A 108 9.08 -2.72 9.30
N ARG A 109 10.25 -3.37 9.33
CA ARG A 109 10.84 -4.08 8.20
C ARG A 109 10.93 -5.57 8.54
N PRO A 110 10.03 -6.41 8.00
CA PRO A 110 10.04 -7.85 8.21
C PRO A 110 11.33 -8.52 7.72
N ASN A 111 11.62 -9.71 8.27
CA ASN A 111 12.78 -10.49 7.85
C ASN A 111 12.69 -10.84 6.36
N GLY A 112 13.75 -10.55 5.60
CA GLY A 112 13.82 -10.75 4.16
C GLY A 112 13.23 -9.61 3.32
N ALA A 113 12.51 -8.65 3.91
CA ALA A 113 12.03 -7.48 3.21
C ALA A 113 13.13 -6.43 2.99
N HIS A 114 13.18 -5.81 1.81
CA HIS A 114 14.14 -4.74 1.52
C HIS A 114 13.74 -3.41 2.16
N PHE A 115 12.44 -3.16 2.31
CA PHE A 115 11.88 -1.89 2.78
C PHE A 115 11.03 -2.08 4.03
N THR A 116 10.74 -0.98 4.72
CA THR A 116 9.69 -0.96 5.74
C THR A 116 8.31 -1.10 5.10
N VAL A 117 7.30 -1.50 5.90
CA VAL A 117 5.91 -1.58 5.41
C VAL A 117 5.43 -0.24 4.88
N GLY A 118 5.70 0.86 5.60
CA GLY A 118 5.34 2.21 5.13
C GLY A 118 5.91 2.51 3.75
N CYS A 119 7.17 2.16 3.51
CA CYS A 119 7.82 2.36 2.22
C CYS A 119 7.18 1.52 1.09
N TYR A 120 6.76 0.28 1.34
CA TYR A 120 6.00 -0.48 0.32
C TYR A 120 4.70 0.23 -0.05
N PHE A 121 3.97 0.81 0.91
CA PHE A 121 2.76 1.58 0.62
C PHE A 121 3.05 2.89 -0.09
N GLU A 122 4.05 3.67 0.31
CA GLU A 122 4.48 4.89 -0.40
C GLU A 122 4.83 4.61 -1.86
N ARG A 123 5.54 3.51 -2.11
CA ARG A 123 5.86 3.04 -3.47
C ARG A 123 4.61 2.67 -4.25
N ALA A 124 3.66 1.99 -3.62
CA ALA A 124 2.39 1.61 -4.25
C ALA A 124 1.55 2.84 -4.61
N PHE A 125 1.44 3.84 -3.71
CA PHE A 125 0.74 5.11 -3.98
C PHE A 125 1.38 5.89 -5.12
N ALA A 126 2.72 5.99 -5.14
CA ALA A 126 3.43 6.67 -6.21
C ALA A 126 3.27 5.96 -7.57
N PHE A 127 3.15 4.63 -7.57
CA PHE A 127 3.01 3.82 -8.77
C PHE A 127 1.58 3.81 -9.32
N ALA A 128 0.58 3.70 -8.45
CA ALA A 128 -0.84 3.63 -8.80
C ALA A 128 -1.67 4.62 -7.94
N PRO A 129 -1.57 5.93 -8.18
CA PRO A 129 -2.16 6.96 -7.31
C PRO A 129 -3.69 6.99 -7.29
N SER A 130 -4.34 6.35 -8.25
CA SER A 130 -5.80 6.23 -8.30
C SER A 130 -6.35 4.89 -7.76
N ASP A 131 -5.49 4.06 -7.18
CA ASP A 131 -5.88 2.76 -6.64
C ASP A 131 -6.36 2.87 -5.18
N ALA A 132 -7.67 3.04 -5.00
CA ALA A 132 -8.28 3.15 -3.68
C ALA A 132 -8.10 1.90 -2.80
N VAL A 133 -7.88 0.72 -3.38
CA VAL A 133 -7.70 -0.53 -2.61
C VAL A 133 -6.41 -0.46 -1.80
N ILE A 134 -5.36 0.19 -2.30
CA ILE A 134 -4.11 0.37 -1.56
C ILE A 134 -4.36 1.19 -0.29
N HIS A 135 -5.14 2.28 -0.39
CA HIS A 135 -5.50 3.13 0.76
C HIS A 135 -6.26 2.33 1.82
N MET A 136 -7.25 1.52 1.43
CA MET A 136 -7.99 0.64 2.34
C MET A 136 -7.09 -0.37 3.05
N VAL A 137 -6.18 -1.01 2.32
CA VAL A 137 -5.23 -1.98 2.91
C VAL A 137 -4.30 -1.29 3.89
N TYR A 138 -3.84 -0.08 3.58
CA TYR A 138 -2.98 0.69 4.47
C TYR A 138 -3.72 1.18 5.72
N ALA A 139 -4.96 1.65 5.57
CA ALA A 139 -5.81 2.02 6.69
C ALA A 139 -5.99 0.87 7.69
N ASN A 140 -6.26 -0.34 7.19
CA ASN A 140 -6.36 -1.53 8.02
C ASN A 140 -5.05 -1.84 8.78
N TYR A 141 -3.90 -1.73 8.13
CA TYR A 141 -2.61 -1.88 8.80
C TYR A 141 -2.38 -0.83 9.89
N LEU A 142 -2.61 0.45 9.57
CA LEU A 142 -2.45 1.58 10.50
C LEU A 142 -3.34 1.40 11.73
N TYR A 143 -4.58 0.99 11.54
CA TYR A 143 -5.48 0.67 12.65
C TYR A 143 -4.92 -0.45 13.54
N GLN A 144 -4.42 -1.55 12.94
CA GLN A 144 -3.88 -2.68 13.70
C GLN A 144 -2.63 -2.30 14.53
N ILE A 145 -1.88 -1.27 14.13
CA ILE A 145 -0.75 -0.73 14.89
C ILE A 145 -1.11 0.52 15.72
N HIS A 146 -2.43 0.72 15.98
CA HIS A 146 -2.98 1.81 16.79
C HIS A 146 -2.66 3.23 16.31
N LYS A 147 -2.52 3.41 15.01
CA LYS A 147 -2.40 4.73 14.35
C LYS A 147 -3.76 5.17 13.78
N ASP A 148 -4.75 5.30 14.66
CA ASP A 148 -6.16 5.44 14.32
C ASP A 148 -6.46 6.66 13.44
N ASN A 149 -5.87 7.83 13.74
CA ASN A 149 -6.05 9.04 12.93
C ASN A 149 -5.51 8.85 11.50
N ALA A 150 -4.31 8.26 11.37
CA ALA A 150 -3.73 8.00 10.06
C ALA A 150 -4.54 6.93 9.28
N ALA A 151 -5.16 5.97 9.97
CA ALA A 151 -6.07 5.01 9.34
C ALA A 151 -7.31 5.71 8.76
N LEU A 152 -7.94 6.63 9.52
CA LEU A 152 -9.07 7.43 9.04
C LEU A 152 -8.70 8.32 7.86
N GLU A 153 -7.49 8.91 7.85
CA GLU A 153 -7.01 9.70 6.71
C GLU A 153 -6.89 8.84 5.44
N GLN A 154 -6.39 7.61 5.56
CA GLN A 154 -6.27 6.71 4.42
C GLN A 154 -7.63 6.22 3.90
N ASP A 155 -8.58 5.90 4.77
CA ASP A 155 -9.94 5.54 4.34
C ASP A 155 -10.63 6.72 3.66
N ALA A 156 -10.44 7.96 4.15
CA ALA A 156 -10.97 9.17 3.51
C ALA A 156 -10.36 9.40 2.11
N GLU A 157 -9.08 9.08 1.87
CA GLU A 157 -8.50 9.12 0.54
C GLU A 157 -9.11 8.05 -0.38
N ALA A 158 -9.38 6.85 0.13
CA ALA A 158 -10.09 5.82 -0.63
C ALA A 158 -11.52 6.26 -1.02
N GLU A 159 -12.28 6.86 -0.07
CA GLU A 159 -13.64 7.39 -0.34
C GLU A 159 -13.61 8.50 -1.39
N LYS A 160 -12.64 9.41 -1.37
CA LYS A 160 -12.50 10.46 -2.40
C LYS A 160 -12.33 9.88 -3.80
N LEU A 161 -11.56 8.80 -3.93
CA LEU A 161 -11.32 8.14 -5.22
C LEU A 161 -12.58 7.43 -5.72
N TYR A 162 -13.34 6.78 -4.84
CA TYR A 162 -14.55 6.01 -5.19
C TYR A 162 -15.67 6.18 -4.15
N PRO A 163 -16.37 7.33 -4.15
CA PRO A 163 -17.30 7.72 -3.06
C PRO A 163 -18.49 6.79 -2.85
N GLN A 164 -18.86 5.99 -3.86
CA GLN A 164 -20.01 5.08 -3.80
C GLN A 164 -19.59 3.61 -3.84
N ASN A 165 -18.33 3.32 -3.58
CA ASN A 165 -17.87 1.94 -3.56
C ASN A 165 -18.31 1.27 -2.25
N ALA A 166 -19.17 0.26 -2.37
CA ALA A 166 -19.75 -0.44 -1.22
C ALA A 166 -18.69 -1.06 -0.29
N ASN A 167 -17.55 -1.53 -0.83
CA ASN A 167 -16.47 -2.12 -0.03
C ASN A 167 -15.71 -1.05 0.77
N ILE A 168 -15.45 0.11 0.18
CA ILE A 168 -14.79 1.23 0.86
C ILE A 168 -15.66 1.71 2.00
N LEU A 169 -16.92 2.03 1.73
CA LEU A 169 -17.88 2.46 2.74
C LEU A 169 -18.05 1.44 3.88
N TYR A 170 -17.99 0.15 3.56
CA TYR A 170 -18.07 -0.90 4.57
C TYR A 170 -16.81 -0.97 5.43
N ASN A 171 -15.61 -0.81 4.85
CA ASN A 171 -14.36 -0.79 5.61
C ASN A 171 -14.29 0.43 6.55
N GLU A 172 -14.68 1.61 6.06
CA GLU A 172 -14.76 2.81 6.86
C GLU A 172 -15.74 2.66 8.02
N CYS A 173 -16.89 2.03 7.77
CA CYS A 173 -17.82 1.67 8.82
C CYS A 173 -17.21 0.73 9.87
N LEU A 174 -16.45 -0.30 9.45
CA LEU A 174 -15.75 -1.20 10.38
C LEU A 174 -14.73 -0.45 11.23
N LEU A 175 -13.99 0.49 10.64
CA LEU A 175 -13.02 1.30 11.36
C LEU A 175 -13.72 2.15 12.43
N TYR A 176 -14.78 2.89 12.11
CA TYR A 176 -15.55 3.64 13.09
C TYR A 176 -16.18 2.76 14.17
N PHE A 177 -16.66 1.54 13.81
CA PHE A 177 -17.15 0.58 14.80
C PHE A 177 -16.07 0.19 15.81
N ASN A 178 -14.88 -0.10 15.34
CA ASN A 178 -13.74 -0.50 16.16
C ASN A 178 -13.25 0.68 17.05
N LEU A 179 -13.32 1.90 16.54
CA LEU A 179 -13.04 3.14 17.28
C LEU A 179 -14.17 3.53 18.25
N LYS A 180 -15.27 2.75 18.29
CA LYS A 180 -16.46 2.99 19.10
C LYS A 180 -17.24 4.27 18.76
N ASP A 181 -16.98 4.87 17.60
CA ASP A 181 -17.82 5.92 17.01
C ASP A 181 -19.00 5.28 16.27
N TYR A 182 -19.95 4.77 17.07
CA TYR A 182 -21.06 3.96 16.54
C TYR A 182 -22.03 4.78 15.68
N ASP A 183 -22.11 6.10 15.88
CA ASP A 183 -23.00 6.94 15.10
C ASP A 183 -22.47 7.11 13.66
N LYS A 184 -21.17 7.35 13.50
CA LYS A 184 -20.54 7.34 12.18
C LYS A 184 -20.53 5.93 11.56
N SER A 185 -20.23 4.91 12.37
CA SER A 185 -20.31 3.51 11.91
C SER A 185 -21.70 3.19 11.32
N LEU A 186 -22.80 3.60 11.99
CA LEU A 186 -24.15 3.40 11.47
C LEU A 186 -24.37 4.14 10.14
N ALA A 187 -23.94 5.42 10.06
CA ALA A 187 -24.11 6.22 8.84
C ALA A 187 -23.38 5.59 7.64
N TYR A 188 -22.14 5.13 7.83
CA TYR A 188 -21.38 4.45 6.78
C TYR A 188 -21.93 3.06 6.45
N ALA A 189 -22.46 2.32 7.44
CA ALA A 189 -23.13 1.05 7.18
C ALA A 189 -24.33 1.23 6.28
N GLN A 190 -25.17 2.23 6.56
CA GLN A 190 -26.35 2.54 5.74
C GLN A 190 -25.95 2.88 4.30
N LYS A 191 -24.90 3.72 4.11
CA LYS A 191 -24.34 4.03 2.78
C LYS A 191 -23.85 2.76 2.07
N ALA A 192 -23.08 1.90 2.76
CA ALA A 192 -22.53 0.67 2.19
C ALA A 192 -23.62 -0.29 1.70
N TYR A 193 -24.66 -0.50 2.53
CA TYR A 193 -25.79 -1.35 2.15
C TYR A 193 -26.64 -0.73 1.03
N ALA A 194 -26.82 0.58 1.02
CA ALA A 194 -27.50 1.28 -0.07
C ALA A 194 -26.69 1.16 -1.39
N ALA A 195 -25.36 1.11 -1.30
CA ALA A 195 -24.46 0.85 -2.43
C ALA A 195 -24.35 -0.63 -2.82
N GLY A 196 -25.13 -1.54 -2.17
CA GLY A 196 -25.22 -2.95 -2.53
C GLY A 196 -24.25 -3.88 -1.82
N PHE A 197 -23.64 -3.49 -0.67
CA PHE A 197 -22.78 -4.40 0.08
C PHE A 197 -23.56 -5.63 0.56
N PRO A 198 -23.10 -6.89 0.27
CA PRO A 198 -23.97 -8.06 0.41
C PRO A 198 -23.95 -8.70 1.80
N LEU A 199 -22.93 -8.44 2.64
CA LEU A 199 -22.72 -9.21 3.87
C LEU A 199 -23.31 -8.51 5.09
N PRO A 200 -24.16 -9.20 5.91
CA PRO A 200 -24.87 -8.58 7.04
C PRO A 200 -24.02 -8.43 8.31
N GLY A 201 -22.75 -8.82 8.29
CA GLY A 201 -21.93 -8.94 9.49
C GLY A 201 -21.87 -7.69 10.37
N LEU A 202 -21.77 -6.52 9.76
CA LEU A 202 -21.70 -5.27 10.50
C LEU A 202 -23.06 -4.80 10.99
N ARG A 203 -24.10 -4.99 10.18
CA ARG A 203 -25.50 -4.79 10.63
C ARG A 203 -25.78 -5.58 11.90
N ASN A 204 -25.47 -6.88 11.91
CA ASN A 204 -25.63 -7.75 13.06
C ASN A 204 -24.85 -7.24 14.30
N LYS A 205 -23.63 -6.70 14.09
CA LYS A 205 -22.83 -6.10 15.18
C LYS A 205 -23.50 -4.85 15.75
N LEU A 206 -24.01 -3.96 14.90
CA LEU A 206 -24.70 -2.73 15.31
C LEU A 206 -26.05 -3.04 15.97
N GLU A 207 -26.81 -4.03 15.48
CA GLU A 207 -28.04 -4.52 16.10
C GLU A 207 -27.76 -5.05 17.52
N LYS A 208 -26.71 -5.85 17.67
CA LYS A 208 -26.34 -6.44 18.98
C LYS A 208 -26.06 -5.40 20.07
N ILE A 209 -25.56 -4.22 19.67
CA ILE A 209 -25.30 -3.11 20.61
C ILE A 209 -26.42 -2.06 20.64
N GLY A 210 -27.58 -2.35 20.00
CA GLY A 210 -28.75 -1.46 19.97
C GLY A 210 -28.57 -0.19 19.14
N LYS A 211 -27.57 -0.17 18.23
CA LYS A 211 -27.25 1.01 17.40
C LYS A 211 -27.79 0.92 15.97
N TRP A 212 -28.25 -0.24 15.52
CA TRP A 212 -28.91 -0.34 14.22
C TRP A 212 -30.36 0.08 14.34
N SER A 213 -30.74 1.19 13.73
CA SER A 213 -32.12 1.52 13.39
C SER A 213 -32.26 1.47 11.86
N ALA A 214 -33.28 0.78 11.36
CA ALA A 214 -33.63 0.89 9.94
C ALA A 214 -33.83 2.37 9.61
N ALA A 215 -33.22 2.85 8.52
CA ALA A 215 -33.56 4.17 8.02
C ALA A 215 -35.05 4.17 7.70
N ASN A 216 -35.79 5.09 8.35
CA ASN A 216 -37.22 5.33 8.08
C ASN A 216 -37.40 5.88 6.66
#